data_44cd08bd54039c3195284f176a6b76e6
#
_entry.id   44cd08bd54039c3195284f176a6b76e6
#
_cell.length_a   1.000
_cell.length_b   1.000
_cell.length_c   1.000
_cell.angle_alpha   90.00
_cell.angle_beta   90.00
_cell.angle_gamma   90.00
#
_symmetry.space_group_name_H-M   'P 1'
#
loop_
_entity.id
_entity.type
_entity.pdbx_description
1 polymer ?
#
loop_
_entity_poly.entity_id
_entity_poly.type
_entity_poly.pdbx_seq_one_letter_code
_entity_poly.pdbx_strand_id
1 'polypeptide(L)'
;MSTLTVEEIVNNLNDVRGFDAEIGQKFTSIDADGLSATLELSARHHQPFGIVHGGVYCAVAESAASMSGAYWLHATGIGGTAVGVNNSTDFLRSVSEGTISIRTSPIHRGRRQQLWSVEFTDADGNLLARSQVRLQNIELPDSSSQNTASQNTASQDTSSPNGGE
;
A
#
# COMPACT_ATOMS: atom_id res chain seq x y z
N MET A 1 -0.85 6.39 -25.17
CA MET A 1 -1.47 6.55 -23.83
C MET A 1 -0.67 7.62 -23.12
N SER A 2 -1.32 8.67 -22.61
CA SER A 2 -0.65 9.72 -21.82
C SER A 2 -0.11 9.12 -20.53
N THR A 3 1.15 9.32 -20.25
CA THR A 3 1.76 8.92 -18.96
C THR A 3 1.25 9.88 -17.91
N LEU A 4 0.68 9.34 -16.80
CA LEU A 4 0.24 10.15 -15.67
C LEU A 4 1.42 10.94 -15.08
N THR A 5 1.18 12.18 -14.69
CA THR A 5 2.15 12.96 -13.93
C THR A 5 2.27 12.44 -12.50
N VAL A 6 3.37 12.75 -11.82
CA VAL A 6 3.56 12.38 -10.39
C VAL A 6 2.42 12.95 -9.53
N GLU A 7 1.97 14.17 -9.82
CA GLU A 7 0.85 14.81 -9.11
C GLU A 7 -0.46 14.02 -9.29
N GLU A 8 -0.78 13.59 -10.50
CA GLU A 8 -1.96 12.75 -10.77
C GLU A 8 -1.88 11.41 -10.05
N ILE A 9 -0.69 10.80 -10.00
CA ILE A 9 -0.47 9.54 -9.28
C ILE A 9 -0.70 9.75 -7.77
N VAL A 10 -0.11 10.78 -7.18
CA VAL A 10 -0.26 11.10 -5.74
C VAL A 10 -1.73 11.39 -5.41
N ASN A 11 -2.43 12.15 -6.25
CA ASN A 11 -3.86 12.43 -6.06
C ASN A 11 -4.69 11.15 -6.11
N ASN A 12 -4.42 10.26 -7.06
CA ASN A 12 -5.10 8.97 -7.16
C ASN A 12 -4.85 8.09 -5.92
N LEU A 13 -3.61 8.06 -5.40
CA LEU A 13 -3.27 7.34 -4.18
C LEU A 13 -4.02 7.89 -2.95
N ASN A 14 -4.23 9.19 -2.88
CA ASN A 14 -4.95 9.86 -1.78
C ASN A 14 -6.48 9.75 -1.89
N ASP A 15 -7.01 9.40 -3.05
CA ASP A 15 -8.45 9.22 -3.29
C ASP A 15 -8.92 7.76 -3.07
N VAL A 16 -8.03 6.88 -2.65
CA VAL A 16 -8.34 5.47 -2.36
C VAL A 16 -9.18 5.38 -1.10
N ARG A 17 -10.20 4.49 -1.15
CA ARG A 17 -11.03 4.14 0.01
C ARG A 17 -10.44 2.91 0.71
N GLY A 18 -10.87 2.69 1.95
CA GLY A 18 -10.46 1.52 2.72
C GLY A 18 -9.57 1.90 3.90
N PHE A 19 -8.74 0.97 4.35
CA PHE A 19 -8.01 1.08 5.60
C PHE A 19 -7.03 2.27 5.63
N ASP A 20 -6.35 2.56 4.53
CA ASP A 20 -5.43 3.71 4.43
C ASP A 20 -6.16 5.05 4.59
N ALA A 21 -7.35 5.18 4.01
CA ALA A 21 -8.20 6.36 4.20
C ALA A 21 -8.67 6.50 5.65
N GLU A 22 -9.01 5.40 6.31
CA GLU A 22 -9.41 5.39 7.72
C GLU A 22 -8.25 5.77 8.65
N ILE A 23 -7.02 5.32 8.37
CA ILE A 23 -5.82 5.76 9.08
C ILE A 23 -5.56 7.25 8.82
N GLY A 24 -5.82 7.74 7.60
CA GLY A 24 -5.66 9.14 7.21
C GLY A 24 -4.22 9.50 6.81
N GLN A 25 -3.42 8.53 6.39
CA GLN A 25 -2.15 8.76 5.73
C GLN A 25 -2.35 9.59 4.46
N LYS A 26 -1.47 10.55 4.21
CA LYS A 26 -1.46 11.40 3.01
C LYS A 26 -0.14 11.27 2.28
N PHE A 27 -0.17 10.72 1.09
CA PHE A 27 0.98 10.68 0.18
C PHE A 27 1.27 12.08 -0.35
N THR A 28 2.55 12.46 -0.37
CA THR A 28 2.99 13.80 -0.80
C THR A 28 3.91 13.75 -2.02
N SER A 29 4.67 12.68 -2.19
CA SER A 29 5.50 12.45 -3.38
C SER A 29 5.78 10.97 -3.58
N ILE A 30 6.08 10.58 -4.82
CA ILE A 30 6.52 9.23 -5.17
C ILE A 30 7.45 9.30 -6.38
N ASP A 31 8.52 8.51 -6.33
CA ASP A 31 9.44 8.26 -7.44
C ASP A 31 9.97 6.82 -7.41
N ALA A 32 10.91 6.49 -8.31
CA ALA A 32 11.47 5.14 -8.36
C ALA A 32 12.29 4.77 -7.11
N ASP A 33 12.74 5.74 -6.33
CA ASP A 33 13.59 5.54 -5.16
C ASP A 33 12.82 5.64 -3.83
N GLY A 34 11.50 5.89 -3.90
CA GLY A 34 10.65 5.85 -2.75
C GLY A 34 9.48 6.82 -2.78
N LEU A 35 8.85 6.99 -1.65
CA LEU A 35 7.76 7.94 -1.46
C LEU A 35 7.93 8.70 -0.16
N SER A 36 7.23 9.84 -0.09
CA SER A 36 6.99 10.58 1.14
C SER A 36 5.50 10.66 1.43
N ALA A 37 5.15 10.62 2.69
CA ALA A 37 3.80 10.79 3.18
C ALA A 37 3.79 11.50 4.53
N THR A 38 2.60 11.92 4.97
CA THR A 38 2.38 12.47 6.30
C THR A 38 1.19 11.81 6.97
N LEU A 39 1.18 11.81 8.29
CA LEU A 39 0.06 11.35 9.11
C LEU A 39 -0.16 12.38 10.22
N GLU A 40 -1.30 13.07 10.20
CA GLU A 40 -1.72 13.93 11.29
C GLU A 40 -2.34 13.09 12.41
N LEU A 41 -1.75 13.16 13.59
CA LEU A 41 -2.17 12.35 14.72
C LEU A 41 -3.47 12.85 15.34
N SER A 42 -4.27 11.91 15.80
CA SER A 42 -5.51 12.15 16.53
C SER A 42 -5.81 10.99 17.46
N ALA A 43 -6.82 11.12 18.31
CA ALA A 43 -7.20 10.10 19.29
C ALA A 43 -7.45 8.70 18.70
N ARG A 44 -7.87 8.61 17.41
CA ARG A 44 -8.09 7.32 16.73
C ARG A 44 -6.81 6.50 16.51
N HIS A 45 -5.65 7.14 16.58
CA HIS A 45 -4.35 6.49 16.41
C HIS A 45 -3.77 6.01 17.74
N HIS A 46 -4.39 6.35 18.87
CA HIS A 46 -3.84 6.07 20.19
C HIS A 46 -4.14 4.65 20.66
N GLN A 47 -3.20 4.13 21.40
CA GLN A 47 -3.40 2.98 22.26
C GLN A 47 -3.90 3.47 23.67
N PRO A 48 -4.33 2.56 24.60
CA PRO A 48 -4.99 2.96 25.86
C PRO A 48 -4.20 3.92 26.77
N PHE A 49 -2.88 4.04 26.61
CA PHE A 49 -2.05 4.97 27.39
C PHE A 49 -1.86 6.35 26.72
N GLY A 50 -2.61 6.64 25.63
CA GLY A 50 -2.65 7.95 25.00
C GLY A 50 -1.47 8.27 24.06
N ILE A 51 -0.65 7.30 23.70
CA ILE A 51 0.37 7.43 22.68
C ILE A 51 -0.01 6.65 21.42
N VAL A 52 0.64 6.91 20.29
CA VAL A 52 0.37 6.21 19.03
C VAL A 52 0.53 4.70 19.20
N HIS A 53 -0.46 3.96 18.76
CA HIS A 53 -0.46 2.50 18.74
C HIS A 53 0.57 1.98 17.75
N GLY A 54 1.40 1.01 18.13
CA GLY A 54 2.41 0.42 17.25
C GLY A 54 1.86 -0.13 15.94
N GLY A 55 0.62 -0.67 15.96
CA GLY A 55 -0.07 -1.13 14.76
C GLY A 55 -0.31 -0.07 13.69
N VAL A 56 -0.40 1.21 14.08
CA VAL A 56 -0.49 2.34 13.12
C VAL A 56 0.80 2.43 12.31
N TYR A 57 1.97 2.37 12.96
CA TYR A 57 3.25 2.36 12.25
C TYR A 57 3.38 1.17 11.31
N CYS A 58 2.98 -0.04 11.77
CA CYS A 58 3.03 -1.24 10.93
C CYS A 58 2.15 -1.10 9.69
N ALA A 59 0.91 -0.61 9.85
CA ALA A 59 -0.04 -0.43 8.75
C ALA A 59 0.46 0.62 7.74
N VAL A 60 0.88 1.78 8.22
CA VAL A 60 1.41 2.86 7.38
C VAL A 60 2.69 2.42 6.66
N ALA A 61 3.58 1.68 7.32
CA ALA A 61 4.79 1.14 6.70
C ALA A 61 4.47 0.16 5.57
N GLU A 62 3.48 -0.71 5.78
CA GLU A 62 3.03 -1.69 4.78
C GLU A 62 2.52 -0.99 3.53
N SER A 63 1.62 -0.01 3.69
CA SER A 63 1.05 0.75 2.58
C SER A 63 2.13 1.56 1.84
N ALA A 64 2.97 2.29 2.57
CA ALA A 64 4.02 3.10 1.98
C ALA A 64 5.05 2.27 1.18
N ALA A 65 5.51 1.15 1.74
CA ALA A 65 6.45 0.27 1.06
C ALA A 65 5.80 -0.41 -0.15
N SER A 66 4.55 -0.88 -0.04
CA SER A 66 3.82 -1.53 -1.13
C SER A 66 3.62 -0.59 -2.31
N MET A 67 3.25 0.67 -2.06
CA MET A 67 3.11 1.68 -3.11
C MET A 67 4.46 2.00 -3.76
N SER A 68 5.53 2.12 -2.97
CA SER A 68 6.89 2.33 -3.49
C SER A 68 7.32 1.17 -4.39
N GLY A 69 7.09 -0.07 -3.94
CA GLY A 69 7.47 -1.27 -4.69
C GLY A 69 6.69 -1.44 -5.99
N ALA A 70 5.37 -1.19 -5.96
CA ALA A 70 4.52 -1.24 -7.15
C ALA A 70 4.90 -0.14 -8.16
N TYR A 71 5.15 1.07 -7.68
CA TYR A 71 5.59 2.19 -8.53
C TYR A 71 6.95 1.90 -9.18
N TRP A 72 7.91 1.36 -8.43
CA TRP A 72 9.22 0.99 -8.98
C TRP A 72 9.09 -0.06 -10.11
N LEU A 73 8.25 -1.09 -9.94
CA LEU A 73 8.00 -2.09 -11.00
C LEU A 73 7.43 -1.45 -12.27
N HIS A 74 6.50 -0.50 -12.09
CA HIS A 74 5.91 0.26 -13.19
C HIS A 74 6.95 1.16 -13.87
N ALA A 75 7.69 1.97 -13.11
CA ALA A 75 8.65 2.95 -13.60
C ALA A 75 9.84 2.31 -14.33
N THR A 76 10.22 1.09 -13.94
CA THR A 76 11.32 0.33 -14.59
C THR A 76 10.85 -0.56 -15.74
N GLY A 77 9.56 -0.61 -16.04
CA GLY A 77 9.01 -1.43 -17.11
C GLY A 77 9.03 -2.94 -16.84
N ILE A 78 9.31 -3.37 -15.60
CA ILE A 78 9.27 -4.80 -15.21
C ILE A 78 7.83 -5.31 -15.28
N GLY A 79 6.86 -4.46 -14.93
CA GLY A 79 5.44 -4.81 -14.88
C GLY A 79 5.05 -5.62 -13.65
N GLY A 80 3.76 -5.97 -13.57
CA GLY A 80 3.21 -6.65 -12.39
C GLY A 80 2.90 -5.70 -11.23
N THR A 81 2.86 -6.25 -10.03
CA THR A 81 2.70 -5.50 -8.77
C THR A 81 3.50 -6.15 -7.64
N ALA A 82 3.50 -5.54 -6.47
CA ALA A 82 4.20 -6.06 -5.29
C ALA A 82 3.20 -6.26 -4.15
N VAL A 83 3.37 -7.35 -3.39
CA VAL A 83 2.58 -7.66 -2.20
C VAL A 83 3.49 -7.87 -0.99
N GLY A 84 3.08 -7.39 0.17
CA GLY A 84 3.81 -7.56 1.41
C GLY A 84 3.87 -9.01 1.86
N VAL A 85 5.04 -9.45 2.30
CA VAL A 85 5.24 -10.82 2.84
C VAL A 85 5.89 -10.82 4.22
N ASN A 86 6.45 -9.70 4.65
CA ASN A 86 6.97 -9.51 5.99
C ASN A 86 7.09 -8.01 6.30
N ASN A 87 6.72 -7.66 7.52
CA ASN A 87 6.86 -6.30 8.06
C ASN A 87 7.48 -6.42 9.45
N SER A 88 8.64 -5.83 9.63
CA SER A 88 9.36 -5.76 10.91
C SER A 88 9.54 -4.31 11.30
N THR A 89 8.94 -3.91 12.42
CA THR A 89 8.91 -2.51 12.86
C THR A 89 9.47 -2.37 14.27
N ASP A 90 10.43 -1.47 14.42
CA ASP A 90 11.01 -1.04 15.69
C ASP A 90 10.35 0.27 16.12
N PHE A 91 9.82 0.31 17.35
CA PHE A 91 9.24 1.51 17.97
C PHE A 91 10.27 2.12 18.90
N LEU A 92 10.75 3.32 18.56
CA LEU A 92 11.92 3.92 19.20
C LEU A 92 11.58 5.05 20.14
N ARG A 93 10.51 5.81 19.81
CA ARG A 93 10.10 6.99 20.60
C ARG A 93 8.57 7.11 20.58
N SER A 94 7.99 7.36 21.75
CA SER A 94 6.56 7.63 21.87
C SER A 94 6.20 9.04 21.42
N VAL A 95 5.02 9.18 20.82
CA VAL A 95 4.40 10.46 20.44
C VAL A 95 2.89 10.34 20.61
N SER A 96 2.21 11.45 20.92
CA SER A 96 0.75 11.48 21.09
C SER A 96 0.05 12.48 20.15
N GLU A 97 0.75 13.48 19.66
CA GLU A 97 0.16 14.55 18.86
C GLU A 97 1.16 15.07 17.81
N GLY A 98 0.67 15.90 16.90
CA GLY A 98 1.46 16.48 15.82
C GLY A 98 1.39 15.68 14.53
N THR A 99 2.26 16.00 13.59
CA THR A 99 2.33 15.35 12.28
C THR A 99 3.57 14.47 12.21
N ILE A 100 3.37 13.21 11.84
CA ILE A 100 4.45 12.27 11.54
C ILE A 100 4.77 12.39 10.05
N SER A 101 6.06 12.56 9.74
CA SER A 101 6.60 12.43 8.39
C SER A 101 7.03 10.98 8.14
N ILE A 102 6.64 10.43 6.99
CA ILE A 102 6.93 9.07 6.55
C ILE A 102 7.79 9.14 5.30
N ARG A 103 8.88 8.37 5.26
CA ARG A 103 9.73 8.26 4.09
C ARG A 103 10.13 6.82 3.85
N THR A 104 9.99 6.37 2.60
CA THR A 104 10.51 5.07 2.17
C THR A 104 11.84 5.22 1.44
N SER A 105 12.66 4.19 1.51
CA SER A 105 13.87 4.05 0.69
C SER A 105 14.15 2.57 0.41
N PRO A 106 14.67 2.23 -0.79
CA PRO A 106 14.95 0.84 -1.12
C PRO A 106 16.22 0.35 -0.40
N ILE A 107 16.14 -0.82 0.24
CA ILE A 107 17.31 -1.56 0.71
C ILE A 107 17.76 -2.54 -0.38
N HIS A 108 16.79 -3.20 -1.03
CA HIS A 108 17.03 -4.13 -2.12
C HIS A 108 15.85 -4.13 -3.10
N ARG A 109 16.16 -4.16 -4.39
CA ARG A 109 15.15 -4.27 -5.46
C ARG A 109 15.61 -5.34 -6.45
N GLY A 110 15.03 -6.52 -6.33
CA GLY A 110 15.31 -7.66 -7.19
C GLY A 110 14.13 -8.04 -8.06
N ARG A 111 14.36 -8.94 -9.02
CA ARG A 111 13.32 -9.42 -9.94
C ARG A 111 12.14 -10.11 -9.24
N ARG A 112 12.40 -10.81 -8.12
CA ARG A 112 11.37 -11.59 -7.39
C ARG A 112 10.92 -10.93 -6.11
N GLN A 113 11.83 -10.23 -5.43
CA GLN A 113 11.56 -9.64 -4.12
C GLN A 113 12.20 -8.26 -4.01
N GLN A 114 11.61 -7.45 -3.15
CA GLN A 114 12.12 -6.14 -2.76
C GLN A 114 12.17 -6.08 -1.23
N LEU A 115 13.06 -5.24 -0.71
CA LEU A 115 13.14 -4.90 0.71
C LEU A 115 13.23 -3.38 0.80
N TRP A 116 12.30 -2.78 1.56
CA TRP A 116 12.18 -1.35 1.73
C TRP A 116 12.36 -0.96 3.19
N SER A 117 13.06 0.14 3.45
CA SER A 117 13.06 0.83 4.73
C SER A 117 11.95 1.87 4.74
N VAL A 118 11.27 2.00 5.88
CA VAL A 118 10.30 3.07 6.13
C VAL A 118 10.67 3.75 7.43
N GLU A 119 10.89 5.04 7.40
CA GLU A 119 11.25 5.85 8.57
C GLU A 119 10.10 6.81 8.90
N PHE A 120 9.87 6.95 10.20
CA PHE A 120 8.84 7.82 10.78
C PHE A 120 9.53 8.85 11.67
N THR A 121 9.34 10.12 11.35
CA THR A 121 9.94 11.21 12.11
C THR A 121 8.89 12.22 12.58
N ASP A 122 9.14 12.87 13.72
CA ASP A 122 8.36 14.02 14.17
C ASP A 122 8.78 15.31 13.43
N ALA A 123 8.16 16.44 13.80
CA ALA A 123 8.44 17.73 13.21
C ALA A 123 9.88 18.24 13.49
N ASP A 124 10.50 17.76 14.55
CA ASP A 124 11.88 18.09 14.93
C ASP A 124 12.91 17.17 14.25
N GLY A 125 12.45 16.19 13.45
CA GLY A 125 13.32 15.22 12.77
C GLY A 125 13.75 14.05 13.65
N ASN A 126 13.19 13.87 14.85
CA ASN A 126 13.49 12.72 15.68
C ASN A 126 12.86 11.46 15.11
N LEU A 127 13.63 10.39 15.03
CA LEU A 127 13.14 9.09 14.58
C LEU A 127 12.21 8.47 15.65
N LEU A 128 10.95 8.24 15.26
CA LEU A 128 9.89 7.67 16.11
C LEU A 128 9.80 6.15 15.96
N ALA A 129 9.87 5.69 14.74
CA ALA A 129 9.85 4.26 14.40
C ALA A 129 10.59 4.03 13.08
N ARG A 130 11.01 2.78 12.86
CA ARG A 130 11.62 2.33 11.63
C ARG A 130 11.10 0.95 11.27
N SER A 131 10.72 0.76 10.02
CA SER A 131 10.26 -0.53 9.51
C SER A 131 11.14 -1.04 8.39
N GLN A 132 11.24 -2.36 8.28
CA GLN A 132 11.68 -3.05 7.08
C GLN A 132 10.53 -3.90 6.55
N VAL A 133 10.12 -3.61 5.31
CA VAL A 133 9.03 -4.31 4.65
C VAL A 133 9.57 -5.09 3.46
N ARG A 134 9.35 -6.40 3.47
CA ARG A 134 9.69 -7.28 2.35
C ARG A 134 8.47 -7.49 1.48
N LEU A 135 8.66 -7.30 0.19
CA LEU A 135 7.63 -7.46 -0.83
C LEU A 135 7.99 -8.60 -1.78
N GLN A 136 6.98 -9.32 -2.23
CA GLN A 136 7.05 -10.28 -3.33
C GLN A 136 6.49 -9.62 -4.59
N ASN A 137 7.25 -9.63 -5.68
CA ASN A 137 6.76 -9.21 -6.99
C ASN A 137 5.88 -10.32 -7.56
N ILE A 138 4.69 -9.95 -8.03
CA ILE A 138 3.73 -10.86 -8.66
C ILE A 138 3.32 -10.34 -10.03
N GLU A 139 3.14 -11.26 -10.96
CA GLU A 139 2.58 -10.95 -12.27
C GLU A 139 1.08 -10.70 -12.11
N LEU A 140 0.56 -9.67 -12.76
CA LEU A 140 -0.89 -9.48 -12.83
C LEU A 140 -1.45 -10.46 -13.87
N PRO A 141 -2.58 -11.15 -13.60
CA PRO A 141 -3.22 -12.00 -14.59
C PRO A 141 -3.60 -11.13 -15.79
N ASP A 142 -3.35 -11.65 -16.99
CA ASP A 142 -3.76 -11.02 -18.26
C ASP A 142 -5.25 -10.69 -18.22
N SER A 143 -5.61 -9.45 -18.51
CA SER A 143 -7.00 -8.98 -18.55
C SER A 143 -7.89 -9.74 -19.58
N SER A 144 -7.28 -10.53 -20.47
CA SER A 144 -7.96 -11.41 -21.41
C SER A 144 -8.57 -12.68 -20.77
N SER A 145 -8.08 -13.11 -19.61
CA SER A 145 -8.55 -14.33 -18.93
C SER A 145 -9.80 -14.12 -18.06
N GLN A 146 -10.20 -12.90 -17.76
CA GLN A 146 -11.40 -12.64 -16.94
C GLN A 146 -12.71 -12.68 -17.73
N ASN A 147 -12.67 -12.56 -19.07
CA ASN A 147 -13.89 -12.59 -19.92
C ASN A 147 -14.42 -13.99 -20.19
N THR A 148 -13.64 -15.06 -19.95
CA THR A 148 -14.07 -16.43 -20.24
C THR A 148 -14.84 -17.06 -19.06
N ALA A 149 -14.64 -16.61 -17.85
CA ALA A 149 -15.33 -17.14 -16.66
C ALA A 149 -16.77 -16.61 -16.52
N SER A 150 -17.05 -15.40 -17.01
CA SER A 150 -18.40 -14.81 -16.92
C SER A 150 -19.37 -15.31 -17.99
N GLN A 151 -18.88 -15.93 -19.06
CA GLN A 151 -19.75 -16.48 -20.15
C GLN A 151 -20.19 -17.91 -19.89
N ASN A 152 -19.50 -18.68 -19.04
CA ASN A 152 -19.86 -20.07 -18.75
C ASN A 152 -20.93 -20.25 -17.66
N THR A 153 -21.30 -19.22 -16.92
CA THR A 153 -22.35 -19.26 -15.88
C THR A 153 -23.74 -18.88 -16.43
N ALA A 154 -23.82 -18.31 -17.63
CA ALA A 154 -25.12 -17.90 -18.24
C ALA A 154 -25.78 -18.96 -19.11
N SER A 155 -25.18 -20.14 -19.30
CA SER A 155 -25.66 -21.14 -20.26
C SER A 155 -26.27 -22.42 -19.65
N GLN A 156 -26.48 -22.48 -18.33
CA GLN A 156 -26.98 -23.71 -17.67
C GLN A 156 -28.35 -23.62 -17.01
N ASP A 157 -29.15 -22.61 -17.30
CA ASP A 157 -30.50 -22.51 -16.72
C ASP A 157 -31.61 -22.35 -17.76
N THR A 158 -31.68 -23.29 -18.69
CA THR A 158 -32.88 -23.50 -19.54
C THR A 158 -33.05 -24.97 -19.89
N SER A 159 -33.51 -25.79 -18.94
CA SER A 159 -34.26 -27.03 -19.26
C SER A 159 -35.09 -27.46 -18.08
N SER A 160 -36.29 -26.91 -17.95
CA SER A 160 -37.40 -27.57 -17.25
C SER A 160 -38.04 -28.57 -18.23
N PRO A 161 -38.24 -29.84 -17.88
CA PRO A 161 -39.19 -30.69 -18.58
C PRO A 161 -40.59 -30.53 -17.95
N ASN A 162 -41.47 -30.12 -18.80
CA ASN A 162 -42.92 -30.18 -18.62
C ASN A 162 -43.42 -31.63 -18.86
N GLY A 163 -44.45 -32.05 -18.13
CA GLY A 163 -45.26 -33.23 -18.39
C GLY A 163 -45.41 -34.08 -17.12
N GLY A 164 -46.52 -34.27 -16.53
CA GLY A 164 -47.82 -34.71 -17.09
C GLY A 164 -48.22 -35.94 -16.33
N GLU A 165 -49.35 -35.90 -15.75
CA GLU A 165 -50.33 -36.78 -15.15
C GLU A 165 -50.59 -36.60 -13.68
#